data_8b89b552f738f3953808ce698b8ac0f2
#
_entry.id   8b89b552f738f3953808ce698b8ac0f2
#
_cell.length_a   1.000
_cell.length_b   1.000
_cell.length_c   1.000
_cell.angle_alpha   90.00
_cell.angle_beta   90.00
_cell.angle_gamma   90.00
#
_symmetry.space_group_name_H-M   'P 1'
#
loop_
_entity.id
_entity.type
_entity.pdbx_description
1 polymer ?
#
loop_
_entity_poly.entity_id
_entity_poly.type
_entity_poly.pdbx_seq_one_letter_code
_entity_poly.pdbx_strand_id
1 'polypeptide(L)'
;MERLLVERPIHPNVEELLAILRREKKPERVHPIELFLDKEIKEAVSYRFGLKDDLNRDDPEDALKMEIRVHRFLGYDVFRLPIIRKDYFTLNRNPKKDTVAGSLNRGDREWAEEHRGPIQTWEDFASYPWPTIDGLDLRDLEWMEKNLPSDMGCYDLTAHILEMVTFLLGYETLCYKIYDDMPLVEALCQKIGEFYLAYTRLLCSFDCVAVIWGSDDMGFRTSTMVSPVFLREKILPWHKACAEIAHQNGRPYLIHACGNLEEIMDDLIEKVGIDAKHSFEDAILPVTEAYKRYSDRVALLGGIDVDFLCRSEEPAIRRRVRETLEVCMAKKGYCLGTGNTVANYIPLESYLIMLDEGRRFFS
;
A
#
# COMPACT_ATOMS: atom_id res chain seq x y z
N MET A 1 1.67 0.91 -33.81
CA MET A 1 2.06 1.02 -32.38
C MET A 1 3.32 0.21 -32.17
N GLU A 2 4.35 0.79 -31.59
CA GLU A 2 5.53 0.04 -31.20
C GLU A 2 5.14 -0.97 -30.09
N ARG A 3 5.70 -2.18 -30.14
CA ARG A 3 5.37 -3.23 -29.15
C ARG A 3 5.87 -2.79 -27.78
N LEU A 4 5.04 -2.87 -26.75
CA LEU A 4 5.41 -2.50 -25.39
C LEU A 4 6.46 -3.49 -24.84
N LEU A 5 7.50 -2.96 -24.18
CA LEU A 5 8.50 -3.79 -23.50
C LEU A 5 7.90 -4.58 -22.32
N VAL A 6 6.73 -4.18 -21.83
CA VAL A 6 5.99 -4.92 -20.81
C VAL A 6 5.67 -6.36 -21.23
N GLU A 7 5.62 -6.63 -22.53
CA GLU A 7 5.43 -7.97 -23.08
C GLU A 7 6.70 -8.84 -23.10
N ARG A 8 7.87 -8.27 -22.84
CA ARG A 8 9.11 -9.02 -22.69
C ARG A 8 9.21 -9.56 -21.27
N PRO A 9 9.55 -10.84 -21.07
CA PRO A 9 9.76 -11.38 -19.72
C PRO A 9 10.79 -10.57 -18.94
N ILE A 10 10.44 -10.25 -17.70
CA ILE A 10 11.36 -9.78 -16.68
C ILE A 10 11.39 -10.83 -15.58
N HIS A 11 12.59 -11.12 -15.06
CA HIS A 11 12.72 -11.95 -13.89
C HIS A 11 12.63 -11.07 -12.64
N PRO A 12 11.68 -11.32 -11.74
CA PRO A 12 11.66 -10.70 -10.44
C PRO A 12 12.97 -10.94 -9.69
N ASN A 13 13.27 -10.05 -8.76
CA ASN A 13 14.44 -10.18 -7.89
C ASN A 13 14.13 -9.50 -6.55
N VAL A 14 13.46 -10.24 -5.67
CA VAL A 14 13.03 -9.74 -4.37
C VAL A 14 14.23 -9.33 -3.51
N GLU A 15 15.35 -10.03 -3.57
CA GLU A 15 16.55 -9.68 -2.81
C GLU A 15 17.13 -8.32 -3.23
N GLU A 16 17.15 -8.05 -4.54
CA GLU A 16 17.58 -6.74 -5.03
C GLU A 16 16.61 -5.63 -4.58
N LEU A 17 15.30 -5.87 -4.65
CA LEU A 17 14.31 -4.94 -4.14
C LEU A 17 14.53 -4.64 -2.66
N LEU A 18 14.74 -5.67 -1.82
CA LEU A 18 15.01 -5.50 -0.39
C LEU A 18 16.27 -4.65 -0.14
N ALA A 19 17.33 -4.86 -0.89
CA ALA A 19 18.55 -4.04 -0.80
C ALA A 19 18.30 -2.57 -1.23
N ILE A 20 17.42 -2.35 -2.22
CA ILE A 20 17.01 -0.99 -2.64
C ILE A 20 16.18 -0.32 -1.55
N LEU A 21 15.21 -1.02 -0.96
CA LEU A 21 14.37 -0.50 0.13
C LEU A 21 15.20 -0.10 1.35
N ARG A 22 16.21 -0.88 1.70
CA ARG A 22 17.19 -0.57 2.76
C ARG A 22 18.25 0.45 2.33
N ARG A 23 18.22 0.91 1.08
CA ARG A 23 19.20 1.85 0.51
C ARG A 23 20.65 1.34 0.55
N GLU A 24 20.83 0.04 0.47
CA GLU A 24 22.14 -0.61 0.44
C GLU A 24 22.75 -0.58 -0.96
N LYS A 25 21.92 -0.73 -2.00
CA LYS A 25 22.33 -0.84 -3.40
C LYS A 25 21.68 0.25 -4.27
N LYS A 26 22.40 0.71 -5.29
CA LYS A 26 21.80 1.46 -6.41
C LYS A 26 21.16 0.45 -7.37
N PRO A 27 19.89 0.66 -7.80
CA PRO A 27 19.23 -0.30 -8.68
C PRO A 27 19.89 -0.36 -10.06
N GLU A 28 19.96 -1.55 -10.64
CA GLU A 28 20.44 -1.80 -12.01
C GLU A 28 19.29 -1.84 -13.03
N ARG A 29 18.06 -1.96 -12.55
CA ARG A 29 16.82 -1.81 -13.31
C ARG A 29 15.82 -0.98 -12.54
N VAL A 30 14.76 -0.53 -13.20
CA VAL A 30 13.63 0.08 -12.49
C VAL A 30 12.78 -1.03 -11.88
N HIS A 31 12.63 -1.03 -10.57
CA HIS A 31 11.74 -1.92 -9.83
C HIS A 31 10.36 -1.25 -9.69
N PRO A 32 9.30 -1.83 -10.25
CA PRO A 32 7.94 -1.33 -10.01
C PRO A 32 7.46 -1.78 -8.63
N ILE A 33 6.71 -0.91 -7.96
CA ILE A 33 6.04 -1.20 -6.69
C ILE A 33 4.72 -0.42 -6.61
N GLU A 34 3.67 -1.07 -6.12
CA GLU A 34 2.36 -0.45 -5.91
C GLU A 34 1.81 -0.88 -4.56
N LEU A 35 0.96 -0.06 -3.96
CA LEU A 35 0.24 -0.47 -2.75
C LEU A 35 -0.67 -1.68 -3.03
N PHE A 36 -1.40 -1.66 -4.12
CA PHE A 36 -2.07 -2.80 -4.76
C PHE A 36 -2.64 -2.42 -6.13
N LEU A 37 -3.05 -3.44 -6.87
CA LEU A 37 -3.81 -3.29 -8.11
C LEU A 37 -5.25 -3.72 -7.84
N ASP A 38 -6.22 -2.92 -8.30
CA ASP A 38 -7.63 -3.33 -8.28
C ASP A 38 -7.84 -4.62 -9.09
N LYS A 39 -8.82 -5.42 -8.66
CA LYS A 39 -9.17 -6.70 -9.30
C LYS A 39 -9.43 -6.54 -10.81
N GLU A 40 -10.15 -5.48 -11.18
CA GLU A 40 -10.52 -5.17 -12.56
C GLU A 40 -9.28 -4.91 -13.44
N ILE A 41 -8.26 -4.27 -12.89
CA ILE A 41 -6.98 -4.05 -13.59
C ILE A 41 -6.26 -5.37 -13.82
N LYS A 42 -6.17 -6.23 -12.80
CA LYS A 42 -5.54 -7.55 -12.89
C LYS A 42 -6.27 -8.45 -13.90
N GLU A 43 -7.59 -8.42 -13.90
CA GLU A 43 -8.42 -9.14 -14.87
C GLU A 43 -8.23 -8.63 -16.30
N ALA A 44 -8.15 -7.30 -16.49
CA ALA A 44 -7.91 -6.70 -17.80
C ALA A 44 -6.53 -7.05 -18.36
N VAL A 45 -5.48 -7.01 -17.52
CA VAL A 45 -4.13 -7.48 -17.88
C VAL A 45 -4.16 -8.95 -18.27
N SER A 46 -4.78 -9.77 -17.43
CA SER A 46 -4.89 -11.22 -17.63
C SER A 46 -5.58 -11.58 -18.94
N TYR A 47 -6.68 -10.88 -19.25
CA TYR A 47 -7.43 -11.08 -20.49
C TYR A 47 -6.60 -10.64 -21.71
N ARG A 48 -6.02 -9.45 -21.65
CA ARG A 48 -5.26 -8.86 -22.76
C ARG A 48 -4.07 -9.71 -23.19
N PHE A 49 -3.38 -10.32 -22.22
CA PHE A 49 -2.11 -11.03 -22.45
C PHE A 49 -2.24 -12.55 -22.33
N GLY A 50 -3.44 -13.11 -22.23
CA GLY A 50 -3.69 -14.56 -22.22
C GLY A 50 -3.12 -15.26 -20.98
N LEU A 51 -3.02 -14.60 -19.83
CA LEU A 51 -2.37 -15.16 -18.64
C LEU A 51 -3.21 -16.19 -17.88
N LYS A 52 -4.46 -16.43 -18.32
CA LYS A 52 -5.45 -17.24 -17.60
C LYS A 52 -5.97 -18.45 -18.38
N ASP A 53 -5.48 -18.69 -19.60
CA ASP A 53 -6.13 -19.61 -20.55
C ASP A 53 -6.19 -21.06 -20.06
N ASP A 54 -5.34 -21.44 -19.12
CA ASP A 54 -5.26 -22.76 -18.49
C ASP A 54 -5.74 -22.79 -17.02
N LEU A 55 -6.33 -21.70 -16.51
CA LEU A 55 -6.75 -21.58 -15.11
C LEU A 55 -8.29 -21.58 -14.97
N ASN A 56 -8.76 -22.24 -13.90
CA ASN A 56 -10.17 -22.23 -13.50
C ASN A 56 -10.42 -21.10 -12.49
N ARG A 57 -11.30 -20.16 -12.83
CA ARG A 57 -11.63 -18.99 -11.98
C ARG A 57 -12.30 -19.35 -10.66
N ASP A 58 -12.97 -20.49 -10.59
CA ASP A 58 -13.69 -20.94 -9.40
C ASP A 58 -12.79 -21.74 -8.45
N ASP A 59 -11.55 -22.03 -8.86
CA ASP A 59 -10.56 -22.68 -8.03
C ASP A 59 -9.74 -21.62 -7.24
N PRO A 60 -9.78 -21.63 -5.91
CA PRO A 60 -9.01 -20.68 -5.08
C PRO A 60 -7.49 -20.73 -5.34
N GLU A 61 -6.92 -21.91 -5.61
CA GLU A 61 -5.49 -22.02 -5.90
C GLU A 61 -5.15 -21.42 -7.28
N ASP A 62 -6.02 -21.55 -8.26
CA ASP A 62 -5.81 -20.94 -9.57
C ASP A 62 -5.97 -19.41 -9.50
N ALA A 63 -6.77 -18.89 -8.57
CA ALA A 63 -6.79 -17.46 -8.27
C ALA A 63 -5.43 -16.96 -7.72
N LEU A 64 -4.79 -17.73 -6.84
CA LEU A 64 -3.46 -17.42 -6.31
C LEU A 64 -2.36 -17.54 -7.39
N LYS A 65 -2.43 -18.56 -8.25
CA LYS A 65 -1.55 -18.68 -9.43
C LYS A 65 -1.70 -17.48 -10.36
N MET A 66 -2.92 -16.97 -10.52
CA MET A 66 -3.20 -15.78 -11.33
C MET A 66 -2.54 -14.54 -10.74
N GLU A 67 -2.62 -14.34 -9.41
CA GLU A 67 -1.92 -13.23 -8.73
C GLU A 67 -0.41 -13.27 -9.03
N ILE A 68 0.22 -14.42 -8.89
CA ILE A 68 1.65 -14.60 -9.21
C ILE A 68 1.93 -14.27 -10.69
N ARG A 69 1.15 -14.83 -11.61
CA ARG A 69 1.36 -14.65 -13.07
C ARG A 69 1.23 -13.18 -13.49
N VAL A 70 0.19 -12.49 -13.02
CA VAL A 70 -0.04 -11.08 -13.36
C VAL A 70 1.08 -10.21 -12.84
N HIS A 71 1.45 -10.34 -11.57
CA HIS A 71 2.49 -9.51 -10.98
C HIS A 71 3.87 -9.81 -11.59
N ARG A 72 4.19 -11.09 -11.84
CA ARG A 72 5.41 -11.48 -12.55
C ARG A 72 5.45 -10.92 -13.98
N PHE A 73 4.35 -10.99 -14.73
CA PHE A 73 4.25 -10.42 -16.08
C PHE A 73 4.48 -8.90 -16.06
N LEU A 74 3.90 -8.20 -15.10
CA LEU A 74 4.07 -6.76 -14.93
C LEU A 74 5.47 -6.39 -14.38
N GLY A 75 6.25 -7.37 -13.90
CA GLY A 75 7.63 -7.19 -13.44
C GLY A 75 7.78 -6.82 -11.96
N TYR A 76 6.76 -7.08 -11.16
CA TYR A 76 6.78 -6.87 -9.71
C TYR A 76 7.61 -7.95 -8.99
N ASP A 77 8.42 -7.52 -8.03
CA ASP A 77 9.19 -8.39 -7.16
C ASP A 77 8.39 -8.82 -5.93
N VAL A 78 7.47 -7.95 -5.50
CA VAL A 78 6.54 -8.21 -4.40
C VAL A 78 5.12 -7.77 -4.78
N PHE A 79 4.13 -8.40 -4.17
CA PHE A 79 2.73 -8.03 -4.38
C PHE A 79 1.89 -8.25 -3.12
N ARG A 80 0.76 -7.54 -3.04
CA ARG A 80 -0.15 -7.68 -1.91
C ARG A 80 -0.96 -8.98 -1.99
N LEU A 81 -0.95 -9.73 -0.90
CA LEU A 81 -1.85 -10.86 -0.63
C LEU A 81 -2.76 -10.48 0.54
N PRO A 82 -4.03 -10.10 0.30
CA PRO A 82 -4.91 -9.64 1.38
C PRO A 82 -5.37 -10.80 2.26
N ILE A 83 -4.94 -10.82 3.51
CA ILE A 83 -5.31 -11.80 4.54
C ILE A 83 -6.47 -11.27 5.38
N ILE A 84 -6.38 -10.02 5.84
CA ILE A 84 -7.48 -9.36 6.53
C ILE A 84 -8.54 -8.99 5.48
N ARG A 85 -9.68 -9.69 5.54
CA ARG A 85 -10.81 -9.43 4.66
C ARG A 85 -11.57 -8.19 5.10
N LYS A 86 -12.28 -7.58 4.17
CA LYS A 86 -13.03 -6.32 4.37
C LYS A 86 -14.01 -6.33 5.54
N ASP A 87 -14.60 -7.47 5.86
CA ASP A 87 -15.61 -7.68 6.91
C ASP A 87 -15.00 -8.12 8.26
N TYR A 88 -13.68 -8.20 8.36
CA TYR A 88 -13.01 -8.66 9.59
C TYR A 88 -13.23 -7.71 10.78
N PHE A 89 -13.25 -6.40 10.51
CA PHE A 89 -13.74 -5.40 11.44
C PHE A 89 -15.18 -5.02 11.08
N THR A 90 -16.07 -5.02 12.07
CA THR A 90 -17.48 -4.62 11.88
C THR A 90 -17.57 -3.10 11.79
N LEU A 91 -17.64 -2.57 10.57
CA LEU A 91 -17.68 -1.13 10.29
C LEU A 91 -19.03 -0.71 9.72
N ASN A 92 -19.46 0.52 10.03
CA ASN A 92 -20.54 1.17 9.30
C ASN A 92 -20.07 1.51 7.89
N ARG A 93 -20.81 1.13 6.86
CA ARG A 93 -20.44 1.31 5.46
C ARG A 93 -21.56 1.93 4.64
N ASN A 94 -21.19 2.85 3.77
CA ASN A 94 -22.09 3.51 2.84
C ASN A 94 -21.80 3.02 1.41
N PRO A 95 -22.76 2.34 0.76
CA PRO A 95 -22.61 1.98 -0.65
C PRO A 95 -22.75 3.21 -1.53
N LYS A 96 -21.87 3.34 -2.52
CA LYS A 96 -21.94 4.37 -3.58
C LYS A 96 -21.72 3.70 -4.92
N LYS A 97 -22.45 4.14 -5.95
CA LYS A 97 -22.27 3.64 -7.31
C LYS A 97 -20.86 3.96 -7.82
N ASP A 98 -20.24 2.99 -8.46
CA ASP A 98 -18.99 3.22 -9.20
C ASP A 98 -19.27 4.13 -10.41
N THR A 99 -18.44 5.15 -10.58
CA THR A 99 -18.54 6.10 -11.69
C THR A 99 -17.72 5.72 -12.91
N VAL A 100 -16.95 4.66 -12.82
CA VAL A 100 -16.12 4.15 -13.93
C VAL A 100 -17.01 3.54 -15.01
N ALA A 101 -16.74 3.88 -16.27
CA ALA A 101 -17.46 3.34 -17.41
C ALA A 101 -16.86 2.02 -17.93
N GLY A 102 -17.70 1.22 -18.62
CA GLY A 102 -17.25 0.03 -19.33
C GLY A 102 -16.92 -1.18 -18.44
N SER A 103 -16.02 -2.02 -18.93
CA SER A 103 -15.68 -3.32 -18.31
C SER A 103 -14.92 -3.22 -16.99
N LEU A 104 -14.37 -2.06 -16.67
CA LEU A 104 -13.68 -1.79 -15.40
C LEU A 104 -14.63 -1.30 -14.30
N ASN A 105 -15.93 -1.14 -14.60
CA ASN A 105 -16.94 -0.76 -13.61
C ASN A 105 -17.24 -1.96 -12.69
N ARG A 106 -17.19 -1.75 -11.37
CA ARG A 106 -17.46 -2.78 -10.35
C ARG A 106 -18.89 -2.74 -9.79
N GLY A 107 -19.75 -1.88 -10.33
CA GLY A 107 -21.12 -1.66 -9.84
C GLY A 107 -21.15 -0.73 -8.65
N ASP A 108 -21.03 -1.25 -7.44
CA ASP A 108 -21.05 -0.48 -6.20
C ASP A 108 -19.68 -0.47 -5.51
N ARG A 109 -19.35 0.68 -4.91
CA ARG A 109 -18.24 0.85 -3.97
C ARG A 109 -18.82 1.07 -2.57
N GLU A 110 -18.14 0.57 -1.57
CA GLU A 110 -18.49 0.84 -0.18
C GLU A 110 -17.37 1.62 0.48
N TRP A 111 -17.76 2.68 1.18
CA TRP A 111 -16.88 3.53 1.97
C TRP A 111 -17.24 3.41 3.45
N ALA A 112 -16.24 3.50 4.32
CA ALA A 112 -16.51 3.63 5.75
C ALA A 112 -17.31 4.92 6.02
N GLU A 113 -18.21 4.89 7.02
CA GLU A 113 -18.94 6.07 7.46
C GLU A 113 -17.99 7.06 8.14
N GLU A 114 -17.89 8.27 7.60
CA GLU A 114 -16.93 9.28 8.08
C GLU A 114 -17.42 10.09 9.28
N HIS A 115 -18.76 10.18 9.49
CA HIS A 115 -19.31 11.00 10.56
C HIS A 115 -19.47 10.22 11.85
N ARG A 116 -19.97 8.99 11.78
CA ARG A 116 -20.32 8.20 12.96
C ARG A 116 -20.01 6.71 12.76
N GLY A 117 -18.97 6.24 13.44
CA GLY A 117 -18.61 4.84 13.47
C GLY A 117 -19.49 4.00 14.44
N PRO A 118 -19.24 2.68 14.54
CA PRO A 118 -20.00 1.77 15.41
C PRO A 118 -19.74 1.98 16.91
N ILE A 119 -18.66 2.64 17.32
CA ILE A 119 -18.28 2.86 18.71
C ILE A 119 -18.43 4.34 19.06
N GLN A 120 -19.38 4.68 19.94
CA GLN A 120 -19.63 6.05 20.38
C GLN A 120 -19.49 6.22 21.89
N THR A 121 -19.64 5.11 22.63
CA THR A 121 -19.65 5.03 24.09
C THR A 121 -18.77 3.91 24.59
N TRP A 122 -18.52 3.86 25.91
CA TRP A 122 -17.85 2.75 26.58
C TRP A 122 -18.63 1.44 26.50
N GLU A 123 -19.98 1.50 26.46
CA GLU A 123 -20.83 0.34 26.25
C GLU A 123 -20.61 -0.25 24.85
N ASP A 124 -20.56 0.60 23.82
CA ASP A 124 -20.28 0.14 22.46
C ASP A 124 -18.89 -0.50 22.40
N PHE A 125 -17.87 0.11 23.00
CA PHE A 125 -16.52 -0.41 23.06
C PHE A 125 -16.46 -1.77 23.73
N ALA A 126 -17.17 -1.94 24.87
CA ALA A 126 -17.18 -3.20 25.63
C ALA A 126 -17.93 -4.34 24.89
N SER A 127 -18.96 -3.99 24.11
CA SER A 127 -19.78 -4.96 23.37
C SER A 127 -19.31 -5.19 21.93
N TYR A 128 -18.33 -4.41 21.44
CA TYR A 128 -17.83 -4.53 20.08
C TYR A 128 -17.20 -5.92 19.85
N PRO A 129 -17.52 -6.60 18.74
CA PRO A 129 -16.96 -7.92 18.42
C PRO A 129 -15.50 -7.80 17.92
N TRP A 130 -14.58 -7.58 18.86
CA TRP A 130 -13.17 -7.40 18.52
C TRP A 130 -12.60 -8.60 17.78
N PRO A 131 -12.00 -8.41 16.62
CA PRO A 131 -11.35 -9.50 15.89
C PRO A 131 -10.13 -10.04 16.66
N THR A 132 -9.82 -11.31 16.43
CA THR A 132 -8.65 -11.98 17.03
C THR A 132 -7.77 -12.57 15.94
N ILE A 133 -6.47 -12.65 16.15
CA ILE A 133 -5.54 -13.24 15.18
C ILE A 133 -5.87 -14.72 14.89
N ASP A 134 -6.32 -15.46 15.88
CA ASP A 134 -6.69 -16.88 15.73
C ASP A 134 -7.91 -17.09 14.80
N GLY A 135 -8.70 -16.05 14.56
CA GLY A 135 -9.85 -16.10 13.64
C GLY A 135 -9.48 -15.85 12.17
N LEU A 136 -8.24 -15.55 11.85
CA LEU A 136 -7.82 -15.29 10.47
C LEU A 136 -7.79 -16.57 9.63
N ASP A 137 -8.22 -16.43 8.37
CA ASP A 137 -8.08 -17.47 7.36
C ASP A 137 -6.70 -17.38 6.70
N LEU A 138 -5.81 -18.25 7.04
CA LEU A 138 -4.41 -18.25 6.58
C LEU A 138 -4.16 -19.14 5.34
N ARG A 139 -5.19 -19.82 4.81
CA ARG A 139 -5.01 -20.79 3.71
C ARG A 139 -4.28 -20.23 2.51
N ASP A 140 -4.59 -18.98 2.12
CA ASP A 140 -3.94 -18.33 0.98
C ASP A 140 -2.45 -18.05 1.28
N LEU A 141 -2.13 -17.63 2.50
CA LEU A 141 -0.75 -17.39 2.94
C LEU A 141 0.04 -18.69 3.07
N GLU A 142 -0.55 -19.75 3.64
CA GLU A 142 0.04 -21.08 3.73
C GLU A 142 0.29 -21.71 2.34
N TRP A 143 -0.59 -21.43 1.39
CA TRP A 143 -0.40 -21.84 0.01
C TRP A 143 0.75 -21.07 -0.64
N MET A 144 0.82 -19.75 -0.46
CA MET A 144 1.92 -18.91 -0.98
C MET A 144 3.26 -19.33 -0.40
N GLU A 145 3.34 -19.66 0.90
CA GLU A 145 4.55 -20.14 1.55
C GLU A 145 5.17 -21.35 0.83
N LYS A 146 4.33 -22.21 0.26
CA LYS A 146 4.76 -23.45 -0.43
C LYS A 146 4.98 -23.27 -1.93
N ASN A 147 4.32 -22.30 -2.56
CA ASN A 147 4.19 -22.25 -4.02
C ASN A 147 4.71 -20.95 -4.64
N LEU A 148 4.97 -19.89 -3.84
CA LEU A 148 5.52 -18.65 -4.37
C LEU A 148 6.95 -18.88 -4.90
N PRO A 149 7.26 -18.48 -6.13
CA PRO A 149 8.63 -18.56 -6.64
C PRO A 149 9.62 -17.78 -5.76
N SER A 150 10.79 -18.33 -5.52
CA SER A 150 11.81 -17.76 -4.62
C SER A 150 12.38 -16.39 -5.06
N ASP A 151 12.15 -16.00 -6.30
CA ASP A 151 12.52 -14.69 -6.84
C ASP A 151 11.47 -13.59 -6.58
N MET A 152 10.32 -13.95 -5.94
CA MET A 152 9.23 -13.05 -5.57
C MET A 152 8.94 -13.13 -4.07
N GLY A 153 8.27 -12.09 -3.57
CA GLY A 153 7.69 -12.06 -2.23
C GLY A 153 6.25 -11.57 -2.25
N CYS A 154 5.57 -11.75 -1.13
CA CYS A 154 4.27 -11.12 -0.91
C CYS A 154 4.27 -10.24 0.35
N TYR A 155 3.20 -9.52 0.57
CA TYR A 155 2.91 -8.76 1.79
C TYR A 155 1.41 -8.58 1.97
N ASP A 156 0.97 -8.28 3.16
CA ASP A 156 -0.33 -7.65 3.39
C ASP A 156 -0.16 -6.35 4.17
N LEU A 157 -1.16 -5.50 4.12
CA LEU A 157 -1.15 -4.22 4.81
C LEU A 157 -1.43 -4.43 6.30
N THR A 158 -0.70 -3.72 7.12
CA THR A 158 -0.80 -3.76 8.59
C THR A 158 -0.80 -2.35 9.18
N ALA A 159 -0.91 -2.26 10.50
CA ALA A 159 -0.77 -1.02 11.26
C ALA A 159 -1.69 0.13 10.81
N HIS A 160 -2.95 -0.18 10.48
CA HIS A 160 -3.99 0.82 10.25
C HIS A 160 -4.50 1.38 11.59
N ILE A 161 -3.70 2.19 12.29
CA ILE A 161 -4.02 2.62 13.66
C ILE A 161 -4.99 3.80 13.66
N LEU A 162 -4.59 4.95 13.12
CA LEU A 162 -5.44 6.13 13.03
C LEU A 162 -6.65 5.89 12.13
N GLU A 163 -6.42 5.27 10.98
CA GLU A 163 -7.48 4.97 10.03
C GLU A 163 -8.56 4.10 10.67
N MET A 164 -8.18 3.06 11.42
CA MET A 164 -9.13 2.19 12.11
C MET A 164 -9.83 2.91 13.27
N VAL A 165 -9.13 3.73 14.04
CA VAL A 165 -9.76 4.60 15.07
C VAL A 165 -10.80 5.51 14.42
N THR A 166 -10.45 6.08 13.26
CA THR A 166 -11.36 6.93 12.47
C THR A 166 -12.59 6.17 11.98
N PHE A 167 -12.44 4.95 11.50
CA PHE A 167 -13.56 4.12 11.05
C PHE A 167 -14.46 3.64 12.18
N LEU A 168 -13.89 3.37 13.35
CA LEU A 168 -14.64 2.90 14.53
C LEU A 168 -15.40 4.01 15.24
N LEU A 169 -14.89 5.23 15.27
CA LEU A 169 -15.55 6.40 15.88
C LEU A 169 -16.36 7.22 14.86
N GLY A 170 -15.88 7.34 13.64
CA GLY A 170 -16.16 8.41 12.70
C GLY A 170 -15.20 9.58 12.90
N TYR A 171 -14.71 10.20 11.82
CA TYR A 171 -13.71 11.26 11.89
C TYR A 171 -14.18 12.48 12.69
N GLU A 172 -15.43 12.90 12.46
CA GLU A 172 -16.04 14.02 13.21
C GLU A 172 -16.11 13.70 14.72
N THR A 173 -16.55 12.48 15.07
CA THR A 173 -16.60 12.02 16.45
C THR A 173 -15.20 11.97 17.09
N LEU A 174 -14.20 11.48 16.35
CA LEU A 174 -12.81 11.47 16.82
C LEU A 174 -12.33 12.87 17.17
N CYS A 175 -12.61 13.87 16.33
CA CYS A 175 -12.23 15.26 16.58
C CYS A 175 -12.79 15.81 17.89
N TYR A 176 -14.03 15.45 18.27
CA TYR A 176 -14.61 15.81 19.55
C TYR A 176 -14.03 14.99 20.70
N LYS A 177 -13.96 13.65 20.55
CA LYS A 177 -13.52 12.74 21.59
C LYS A 177 -12.06 12.94 22.04
N ILE A 178 -11.20 13.46 21.19
CA ILE A 178 -9.84 13.88 21.58
C ILE A 178 -9.86 14.90 22.72
N TYR A 179 -10.92 15.72 22.83
CA TYR A 179 -11.06 16.72 23.90
C TYR A 179 -12.01 16.27 25.01
N ASP A 180 -13.09 15.57 24.67
CA ASP A 180 -14.17 15.29 25.62
C ASP A 180 -14.01 13.93 26.31
N ASP A 181 -13.36 12.95 25.67
CA ASP A 181 -13.22 11.56 26.16
C ASP A 181 -11.95 10.90 25.63
N MET A 182 -10.79 11.53 25.88
CA MET A 182 -9.51 10.99 25.50
C MET A 182 -9.28 9.54 25.98
N PRO A 183 -9.73 9.12 27.20
CA PRO A 183 -9.57 7.71 27.61
C PRO A 183 -10.20 6.69 26.67
N LEU A 184 -11.35 6.99 26.05
CA LEU A 184 -11.97 6.09 25.06
C LEU A 184 -11.13 6.00 23.79
N VAL A 185 -10.58 7.14 23.32
CA VAL A 185 -9.70 7.19 22.15
C VAL A 185 -8.41 6.39 22.41
N GLU A 186 -7.82 6.54 23.60
CA GLU A 186 -6.63 5.79 24.01
C GLU A 186 -6.89 4.27 24.09
N ALA A 187 -8.04 3.87 24.63
CA ALA A 187 -8.43 2.47 24.67
C ALA A 187 -8.60 1.86 23.27
N LEU A 188 -9.14 2.64 22.33
CA LEU A 188 -9.24 2.25 20.91
C LEU A 188 -7.86 2.10 20.27
N CYS A 189 -6.98 3.10 20.44
CA CYS A 189 -5.61 3.03 19.92
C CYS A 189 -4.87 1.81 20.48
N GLN A 190 -5.03 1.52 21.77
CA GLN A 190 -4.42 0.35 22.40
C GLN A 190 -4.97 -0.96 21.84
N LYS A 191 -6.28 -1.11 21.75
CA LYS A 191 -6.93 -2.34 21.28
C LYS A 191 -6.56 -2.65 19.82
N ILE A 192 -6.57 -1.62 18.97
CA ILE A 192 -6.19 -1.71 17.56
C ILE A 192 -4.69 -1.98 17.44
N GLY A 193 -3.86 -1.25 18.20
CA GLY A 193 -2.42 -1.41 18.18
C GLY A 193 -1.98 -2.83 18.60
N GLU A 194 -2.56 -3.38 19.67
CA GLU A 194 -2.29 -4.75 20.11
C GLU A 194 -2.65 -5.79 19.02
N PHE A 195 -3.78 -5.60 18.33
CA PHE A 195 -4.16 -6.45 17.21
C PHE A 195 -3.11 -6.40 16.09
N TYR A 196 -2.71 -5.20 15.65
CA TYR A 196 -1.74 -5.07 14.56
C TYR A 196 -0.32 -5.49 14.95
N LEU A 197 0.07 -5.37 16.22
CA LEU A 197 1.33 -5.95 16.69
C LEU A 197 1.31 -7.50 16.58
N ALA A 198 0.22 -8.12 17.00
CA ALA A 198 0.06 -9.56 16.86
C ALA A 198 0.02 -9.99 15.39
N TYR A 199 -0.68 -9.21 14.54
CA TYR A 199 -0.73 -9.45 13.10
C TYR A 199 0.63 -9.29 12.43
N THR A 200 1.40 -8.28 12.78
CA THR A 200 2.77 -8.10 12.28
C THR A 200 3.68 -9.28 12.64
N ARG A 201 3.57 -9.82 13.88
CA ARG A 201 4.31 -11.03 14.27
C ARG A 201 3.88 -12.23 13.43
N LEU A 202 2.58 -12.39 13.20
CA LEU A 202 2.06 -13.46 12.35
C LEU A 202 2.63 -13.36 10.93
N LEU A 203 2.57 -12.19 10.30
CA LEU A 203 3.14 -11.99 8.96
C LEU A 203 4.65 -12.31 8.93
N CYS A 204 5.38 -11.93 9.97
CA CYS A 204 6.80 -12.24 10.08
C CYS A 204 7.13 -13.73 10.27
N SER A 205 6.16 -14.58 10.59
CA SER A 205 6.37 -16.03 10.73
C SER A 205 6.35 -16.79 9.39
N PHE A 206 6.04 -16.12 8.27
CA PHE A 206 6.03 -16.70 6.93
C PHE A 206 7.19 -16.16 6.09
N ASP A 207 7.99 -17.03 5.49
CA ASP A 207 9.15 -16.63 4.69
C ASP A 207 8.77 -15.97 3.38
N CYS A 208 7.61 -16.31 2.80
CA CYS A 208 7.08 -15.67 1.59
C CYS A 208 6.71 -14.19 1.80
N VAL A 209 6.52 -13.74 3.05
CA VAL A 209 6.28 -12.31 3.35
C VAL A 209 7.60 -11.57 3.37
N ALA A 210 7.90 -10.84 2.31
CA ALA A 210 9.20 -10.19 2.12
C ALA A 210 9.34 -8.83 2.81
N VAL A 211 8.24 -8.09 2.95
CA VAL A 211 8.18 -6.75 3.56
C VAL A 211 7.01 -6.63 4.51
N ILE A 212 7.12 -5.79 5.52
CA ILE A 212 6.00 -5.40 6.39
C ILE A 212 5.57 -4.00 5.96
N TRP A 213 4.32 -3.86 5.53
CA TRP A 213 3.83 -2.60 4.99
C TRP A 213 2.70 -2.02 5.84
N GLY A 214 3.05 -1.04 6.68
CA GLY A 214 2.07 -0.24 7.40
C GLY A 214 1.28 0.63 6.42
N SER A 215 -0.02 0.74 6.64
CA SER A 215 -0.90 1.61 5.85
C SER A 215 -1.82 2.35 6.79
N ASP A 216 -1.60 3.66 6.93
CA ASP A 216 -2.33 4.47 7.91
C ASP A 216 -2.43 5.92 7.42
N ASP A 217 -3.59 6.31 6.93
CA ASP A 217 -3.81 7.64 6.40
C ASP A 217 -3.84 8.68 7.53
N MET A 218 -2.75 9.45 7.64
CA MET A 218 -2.52 10.43 8.70
C MET A 218 -2.58 11.88 8.21
N GLY A 219 -2.57 12.11 6.90
CA GLY A 219 -2.51 13.43 6.30
C GLY A 219 -3.77 13.84 5.56
N PHE A 220 -4.00 15.15 5.54
CA PHE A 220 -4.91 15.83 4.66
C PHE A 220 -4.10 16.67 3.65
N ARG A 221 -4.75 17.37 2.72
CA ARG A 221 -4.03 18.13 1.69
C ARG A 221 -3.09 19.20 2.26
N THR A 222 -3.47 19.84 3.34
CA THR A 222 -2.76 21.02 3.89
C THR A 222 -1.98 20.73 5.17
N SER A 223 -2.30 19.66 5.88
CA SER A 223 -1.73 19.34 7.19
C SER A 223 -1.99 17.87 7.53
N THR A 224 -1.58 17.43 8.71
CA THR A 224 -2.03 16.15 9.29
C THR A 224 -3.53 16.20 9.64
N MET A 225 -4.21 15.04 9.62
CA MET A 225 -5.65 14.91 9.93
C MET A 225 -5.98 15.27 11.38
N VAL A 226 -5.08 14.97 12.29
CA VAL A 226 -5.15 15.31 13.72
C VAL A 226 -3.84 15.97 14.11
N SER A 227 -3.76 16.56 15.32
CA SER A 227 -2.54 17.29 15.71
C SER A 227 -1.30 16.40 15.64
N PRO A 228 -0.13 16.93 15.23
CA PRO A 228 1.13 16.19 15.24
C PRO A 228 1.51 15.66 16.63
N VAL A 229 1.08 16.35 17.70
CA VAL A 229 1.28 15.90 19.08
C VAL A 229 0.50 14.61 19.33
N PHE A 230 -0.77 14.56 18.93
CA PHE A 230 -1.58 13.35 19.06
C PHE A 230 -0.96 12.18 18.28
N LEU A 231 -0.53 12.42 17.04
CA LEU A 231 0.14 11.39 16.24
C LEU A 231 1.38 10.84 16.95
N ARG A 232 2.26 11.73 17.43
CA ARG A 232 3.51 11.35 18.13
C ARG A 232 3.26 10.54 19.40
N GLU A 233 2.20 10.87 20.14
CA GLU A 233 1.94 10.25 21.43
C GLU A 233 1.08 9.00 21.35
N LYS A 234 0.13 8.94 20.41
CA LYS A 234 -0.91 7.90 20.38
C LYS A 234 -0.83 6.94 19.21
N ILE A 235 -0.28 7.37 18.06
CA ILE A 235 -0.28 6.59 16.81
C ILE A 235 1.12 6.07 16.47
N LEU A 236 2.12 6.96 16.36
CA LEU A 236 3.46 6.57 15.95
C LEU A 236 4.15 5.53 16.85
N PRO A 237 3.89 5.43 18.16
CA PRO A 237 4.46 4.37 18.99
C PRO A 237 4.06 2.95 18.53
N TRP A 238 2.87 2.77 17.97
CA TRP A 238 2.42 1.49 17.43
C TRP A 238 3.14 1.15 16.12
N HIS A 239 3.29 2.14 15.23
CA HIS A 239 4.09 1.96 14.01
C HIS A 239 5.53 1.62 14.33
N LYS A 240 6.13 2.30 15.33
CA LYS A 240 7.47 1.98 15.82
C LYS A 240 7.57 0.52 16.29
N ALA A 241 6.64 0.07 17.10
CA ALA A 241 6.64 -1.31 17.59
C ALA A 241 6.47 -2.34 16.46
N CYS A 242 5.66 -2.03 15.43
CA CYS A 242 5.56 -2.87 14.23
C CYS A 242 6.88 -2.87 13.43
N ALA A 243 7.53 -1.73 13.26
CA ALA A 243 8.82 -1.61 12.59
C ALA A 243 9.91 -2.40 13.34
N GLU A 244 9.96 -2.31 14.67
CA GLU A 244 10.90 -3.08 15.50
C GLU A 244 10.71 -4.59 15.33
N ILE A 245 9.46 -5.08 15.26
CA ILE A 245 9.16 -6.49 14.98
C ILE A 245 9.64 -6.88 13.58
N ALA A 246 9.37 -6.05 12.57
CA ALA A 246 9.82 -6.29 11.19
C ALA A 246 11.35 -6.40 11.11
N HIS A 247 12.08 -5.43 11.68
CA HIS A 247 13.54 -5.40 11.68
C HIS A 247 14.16 -6.57 12.45
N GLN A 248 13.59 -6.96 13.59
CA GLN A 248 14.04 -8.15 14.35
C GLN A 248 13.92 -9.45 13.54
N ASN A 249 13.00 -9.48 12.57
CA ASN A 249 12.82 -10.59 11.63
C ASN A 249 13.48 -10.36 10.25
N GLY A 250 14.38 -9.37 10.14
CA GLY A 250 15.14 -9.09 8.92
C GLY A 250 14.31 -8.49 7.77
N ARG A 251 13.11 -7.98 8.04
CA ARG A 251 12.23 -7.41 7.01
C ARG A 251 12.22 -5.88 7.09
N PRO A 252 12.23 -5.17 5.94
CA PRO A 252 12.03 -3.73 5.95
C PRO A 252 10.59 -3.39 6.34
N TYR A 253 10.43 -2.26 7.06
CA TYR A 253 9.14 -1.69 7.40
C TYR A 253 8.84 -0.49 6.48
N LEU A 254 7.82 -0.64 5.64
CA LEU A 254 7.34 0.38 4.74
C LEU A 254 6.12 1.07 5.34
N ILE A 255 5.88 2.33 4.99
CA ILE A 255 4.64 3.02 5.35
C ILE A 255 3.96 3.61 4.12
N HIS A 256 2.67 3.32 3.98
CA HIS A 256 1.75 4.09 3.16
C HIS A 256 0.97 5.06 4.05
N ALA A 257 0.92 6.30 3.66
CA ALA A 257 0.07 7.30 4.28
C ALA A 257 -0.19 8.42 3.28
N CYS A 258 -1.46 8.70 3.01
CA CYS A 258 -1.89 9.79 2.15
C CYS A 258 -1.72 11.16 2.83
N GLY A 259 -1.73 12.20 2.01
CA GLY A 259 -1.78 13.59 2.45
C GLY A 259 -0.43 14.18 2.86
N ASN A 260 -0.52 15.35 3.48
CA ASN A 260 0.64 16.11 3.93
C ASN A 260 1.12 15.62 5.30
N LEU A 261 2.33 15.05 5.31
CA LEU A 261 2.98 14.52 6.52
C LEU A 261 4.27 15.30 6.87
N GLU A 262 4.50 16.46 6.27
CA GLU A 262 5.77 17.19 6.41
C GLU A 262 6.14 17.44 7.87
N GLU A 263 5.15 17.74 8.74
CA GLU A 263 5.36 17.98 10.18
C GLU A 263 5.79 16.75 11.01
N ILE A 264 5.55 15.54 10.48
CA ILE A 264 5.89 14.27 11.17
C ILE A 264 6.85 13.40 10.36
N MET A 265 7.32 13.86 9.20
CA MET A 265 8.17 13.04 8.33
C MET A 265 9.49 12.67 9.01
N ASP A 266 10.10 13.57 9.77
CA ASP A 266 11.30 13.25 10.55
C ASP A 266 11.00 12.25 11.68
N ASP A 267 9.82 12.31 12.30
CA ASP A 267 9.42 11.34 13.31
C ASP A 267 9.24 9.94 12.69
N LEU A 268 8.65 9.85 11.49
CA LEU A 268 8.51 8.59 10.75
C LEU A 268 9.88 7.98 10.41
N ILE A 269 10.81 8.80 9.92
CA ILE A 269 12.14 8.34 9.54
C ILE A 269 12.98 7.96 10.76
N GLU A 270 13.07 8.82 11.78
CA GLU A 270 14.07 8.71 12.84
C GLU A 270 13.56 8.01 14.09
N LYS A 271 12.25 8.16 14.42
CA LYS A 271 11.68 7.58 15.65
C LYS A 271 10.93 6.28 15.37
N VAL A 272 10.14 6.21 14.30
CA VAL A 272 9.49 4.97 13.87
C VAL A 272 10.50 4.06 13.20
N GLY A 273 11.40 4.61 12.39
CA GLY A 273 12.44 3.86 11.69
C GLY A 273 11.91 3.20 10.41
N ILE A 274 11.11 3.92 9.61
CA ILE A 274 10.64 3.40 8.33
C ILE A 274 11.79 3.24 7.34
N ASP A 275 11.82 2.15 6.58
CA ASP A 275 12.78 1.92 5.48
C ASP A 275 12.33 2.60 4.19
N ALA A 276 11.01 2.67 3.95
CA ALA A 276 10.47 3.30 2.77
C ALA A 276 9.12 3.98 3.02
N LYS A 277 8.85 5.05 2.26
CA LYS A 277 7.61 5.83 2.31
C LYS A 277 6.88 5.79 0.97
N HIS A 278 5.60 5.53 1.01
CA HIS A 278 4.54 5.68 0.03
C HIS A 278 3.38 6.45 0.71
N SER A 279 2.58 7.35 0.15
CA SER A 279 2.38 7.74 -1.23
C SER A 279 2.89 9.18 -1.46
N PHE A 280 2.84 9.64 -2.73
CA PHE A 280 3.17 11.02 -3.09
C PHE A 280 2.16 11.54 -4.11
N GLU A 281 1.68 12.76 -3.89
CA GLU A 281 0.70 13.45 -4.72
C GLU A 281 1.27 14.78 -5.19
N ASP A 282 1.18 15.07 -6.48
CA ASP A 282 1.73 16.31 -7.06
C ASP A 282 1.16 17.59 -6.43
N ALA A 283 -0.10 17.53 -6.03
CA ALA A 283 -0.79 18.66 -5.39
C ALA A 283 -0.27 19.00 -3.97
N ILE A 284 0.50 18.10 -3.35
CA ILE A 284 1.06 18.23 -2.00
C ILE A 284 2.58 18.34 -2.06
N LEU A 285 3.24 17.28 -2.49
CA LEU A 285 4.68 17.19 -2.63
C LEU A 285 5.04 16.19 -3.73
N PRO A 286 5.42 16.67 -4.94
CA PRO A 286 5.87 15.77 -6.00
C PRO A 286 7.01 14.87 -5.54
N VAL A 287 7.01 13.61 -5.97
CA VAL A 287 8.02 12.62 -5.54
C VAL A 287 9.46 13.05 -5.83
N THR A 288 9.69 13.79 -6.92
CA THR A 288 11.00 14.33 -7.26
C THR A 288 11.52 15.34 -6.23
N GLU A 289 10.63 16.16 -5.67
CA GLU A 289 10.97 17.08 -4.58
C GLU A 289 11.13 16.36 -3.25
N ALA A 290 10.26 15.38 -2.96
CA ALA A 290 10.41 14.51 -1.79
C ALA A 290 11.75 13.75 -1.85
N TYR A 291 12.14 13.27 -3.02
CA TYR A 291 13.40 12.56 -3.21
C TYR A 291 14.61 13.44 -2.91
N LYS A 292 14.62 14.67 -3.35
CA LYS A 292 15.69 15.64 -3.03
C LYS A 292 15.83 15.88 -1.53
N ARG A 293 14.69 15.88 -0.79
CA ARG A 293 14.66 16.15 0.66
C ARG A 293 15.03 14.94 1.52
N TYR A 294 14.56 13.75 1.15
CA TYR A 294 14.53 12.60 2.06
C TYR A 294 15.32 11.39 1.61
N SER A 295 15.76 11.29 0.33
CA SER A 295 16.39 10.08 -0.23
C SER A 295 17.70 9.68 0.46
N ASP A 296 18.35 10.57 1.17
CA ASP A 296 19.55 10.24 1.95
C ASP A 296 19.22 9.48 3.25
N ARG A 297 17.94 9.43 3.67
CA ARG A 297 17.50 8.83 4.93
C ARG A 297 16.48 7.69 4.76
N VAL A 298 15.63 7.75 3.75
CA VAL A 298 14.52 6.80 3.53
C VAL A 298 14.34 6.52 2.04
N ALA A 299 13.92 5.31 1.67
CA ALA A 299 13.53 5.02 0.30
C ALA A 299 12.14 5.60 -0.02
N LEU A 300 11.93 5.99 -1.28
CA LEU A 300 10.68 6.60 -1.74
C LEU A 300 10.04 5.72 -2.80
N LEU A 301 8.74 5.47 -2.67
CA LEU A 301 8.01 4.52 -3.48
C LEU A 301 6.90 5.22 -4.27
N GLY A 302 6.79 4.89 -5.56
CA GLY A 302 5.73 5.39 -6.42
C GLY A 302 5.91 6.86 -6.82
N GLY A 303 4.78 7.59 -6.85
CA GLY A 303 4.75 9.03 -7.04
C GLY A 303 4.48 9.51 -8.45
N ILE A 304 4.11 8.63 -9.39
CA ILE A 304 3.46 9.09 -10.63
C ILE A 304 2.00 9.37 -10.29
N ASP A 305 1.64 10.64 -10.35
CA ASP A 305 0.33 11.13 -9.91
C ASP A 305 -0.82 10.43 -10.65
N VAL A 306 -1.82 9.97 -9.90
CA VAL A 306 -2.95 9.19 -10.44
C VAL A 306 -3.85 10.05 -11.33
N ASP A 307 -4.13 11.30 -10.95
CA ASP A 307 -4.92 12.22 -11.79
C ASP A 307 -4.19 12.52 -13.10
N PHE A 308 -2.87 12.68 -13.04
CA PHE A 308 -2.04 12.84 -14.22
C PHE A 308 -2.14 11.63 -15.18
N LEU A 309 -2.04 10.40 -14.65
CA LEU A 309 -2.19 9.17 -15.46
C LEU A 309 -3.58 9.06 -16.10
N CYS A 310 -4.63 9.49 -15.40
CA CYS A 310 -5.99 9.44 -15.90
C CYS A 310 -6.27 10.41 -17.03
N ARG A 311 -5.56 11.56 -17.08
CA ARG A 311 -5.86 12.68 -18.00
C ARG A 311 -4.85 12.87 -19.10
N SER A 312 -3.70 12.19 -19.02
CA SER A 312 -2.58 12.45 -19.93
C SER A 312 -2.50 11.45 -21.07
N GLU A 313 -2.03 11.93 -22.21
CA GLU A 313 -1.71 11.12 -23.38
C GLU A 313 -0.32 10.48 -23.25
N GLU A 314 -0.07 9.39 -24.00
CA GLU A 314 1.18 8.62 -23.98
C GLU A 314 2.47 9.47 -24.01
N PRO A 315 2.66 10.46 -24.89
CA PRO A 315 3.91 11.22 -24.91
C PRO A 315 4.17 12.01 -23.62
N ALA A 316 3.10 12.48 -22.95
CA ALA A 316 3.20 13.18 -21.68
C ALA A 316 3.52 12.23 -20.54
N ILE A 317 2.90 11.04 -20.51
CA ILE A 317 3.17 10.00 -19.52
C ILE A 317 4.63 9.56 -19.63
N ARG A 318 5.12 9.22 -20.81
CA ARG A 318 6.51 8.80 -21.02
C ARG A 318 7.50 9.87 -20.55
N ARG A 319 7.28 11.12 -20.93
CA ARG A 319 8.13 12.23 -20.50
C ARG A 319 8.15 12.36 -18.98
N ARG A 320 6.98 12.34 -18.33
CA ARG A 320 6.87 12.45 -16.88
C ARG A 320 7.60 11.31 -16.15
N VAL A 321 7.42 10.07 -16.60
CA VAL A 321 8.09 8.91 -16.02
C VAL A 321 9.60 9.06 -16.18
N ARG A 322 10.09 9.43 -17.35
CA ARG A 322 11.52 9.63 -17.62
C ARG A 322 12.13 10.72 -16.75
N GLU A 323 11.51 11.91 -16.68
CA GLU A 323 11.94 13.01 -15.80
C GLU A 323 11.97 12.60 -14.33
N THR A 324 10.98 11.83 -13.89
CA THR A 324 10.95 11.28 -12.51
C THR A 324 12.12 10.33 -12.28
N LEU A 325 12.36 9.41 -13.21
CA LEU A 325 13.45 8.43 -13.09
C LEU A 325 14.84 9.10 -13.16
N GLU A 326 15.04 10.10 -14.02
CA GLU A 326 16.29 10.87 -14.09
C GLU A 326 16.66 11.50 -12.75
N VAL A 327 15.68 11.96 -11.98
CA VAL A 327 15.89 12.51 -10.63
C VAL A 327 16.04 11.40 -9.60
N CYS A 328 15.08 10.48 -9.56
CA CYS A 328 14.94 9.53 -8.43
C CYS A 328 15.86 8.30 -8.55
N MET A 329 16.36 7.98 -9.75
CA MET A 329 17.35 6.91 -9.95
C MET A 329 18.81 7.41 -9.89
N ALA A 330 19.02 8.71 -9.66
CA ALA A 330 20.38 9.26 -9.54
C ALA A 330 21.15 8.67 -8.35
N LYS A 331 20.46 8.38 -7.24
CA LYS A 331 21.00 7.76 -6.03
C LYS A 331 20.34 6.39 -5.78
N LYS A 332 20.27 5.99 -4.52
CA LYS A 332 19.64 4.74 -4.01
C LYS A 332 18.20 5.01 -3.52
N GLY A 333 17.43 3.95 -3.31
CA GLY A 333 16.18 4.01 -2.56
C GLY A 333 15.00 4.62 -3.33
N TYR A 334 14.78 4.19 -4.58
CA TYR A 334 13.57 4.53 -5.31
C TYR A 334 13.00 3.32 -6.05
N CYS A 335 11.67 3.19 -6.01
CA CYS A 335 10.91 2.25 -6.84
C CYS A 335 9.79 3.00 -7.57
N LEU A 336 9.60 2.67 -8.86
CA LEU A 336 8.59 3.30 -9.71
C LEU A 336 7.19 2.76 -9.37
N GLY A 337 6.21 3.63 -9.29
CA GLY A 337 4.80 3.28 -9.12
C GLY A 337 3.91 4.49 -9.20
N THR A 338 2.61 4.27 -9.04
CA THR A 338 1.65 5.36 -8.93
C THR A 338 1.78 6.09 -7.60
N GLY A 339 1.15 7.25 -7.50
CA GLY A 339 1.11 8.02 -6.25
C GLY A 339 0.21 7.41 -5.18
N ASN A 340 -0.57 6.37 -5.50
CA ASN A 340 -1.47 5.68 -4.57
C ASN A 340 -1.61 4.20 -4.97
N THR A 341 -2.78 3.77 -5.46
CA THR A 341 -3.07 2.42 -5.95
C THR A 341 -3.39 2.44 -7.43
N VAL A 342 -3.23 1.30 -8.11
CA VAL A 342 -3.73 1.18 -9.49
C VAL A 342 -5.21 0.83 -9.44
N ALA A 343 -6.03 1.86 -9.29
CA ALA A 343 -7.47 1.74 -9.19
C ALA A 343 -8.13 1.51 -10.56
N ASN A 344 -9.35 0.96 -10.57
CA ASN A 344 -10.08 0.63 -11.79
C ASN A 344 -10.43 1.84 -12.69
N TYR A 345 -10.31 3.07 -12.19
CA TYR A 345 -10.51 4.30 -12.98
C TYR A 345 -9.25 4.75 -13.73
N ILE A 346 -8.08 4.18 -13.44
CA ILE A 346 -6.86 4.45 -14.21
C ILE A 346 -6.95 3.70 -15.54
N PRO A 347 -6.82 4.39 -16.70
CA PRO A 347 -6.80 3.70 -17.98
C PRO A 347 -5.67 2.68 -18.04
N LEU A 348 -5.98 1.44 -18.39
CA LEU A 348 -5.00 0.35 -18.47
C LEU A 348 -3.80 0.73 -19.35
N GLU A 349 -4.05 1.41 -20.47
CA GLU A 349 -2.98 1.86 -21.37
C GLU A 349 -2.01 2.82 -20.68
N SER A 350 -2.53 3.81 -19.94
CA SER A 350 -1.70 4.78 -19.22
C SER A 350 -0.80 4.08 -18.20
N TYR A 351 -1.34 3.12 -17.47
CA TYR A 351 -0.58 2.31 -16.52
C TYR A 351 0.50 1.45 -17.21
N LEU A 352 0.15 0.78 -18.31
CA LEU A 352 1.11 -0.03 -19.07
C LEU A 352 2.21 0.83 -19.72
N ILE A 353 1.90 2.03 -20.17
CA ILE A 353 2.87 3.01 -20.71
C ILE A 353 3.86 3.44 -19.60
N MET A 354 3.37 3.67 -18.38
CA MET A 354 4.24 3.98 -17.22
C MET A 354 5.26 2.87 -16.98
N LEU A 355 4.81 1.61 -16.93
CA LEU A 355 5.69 0.46 -16.74
C LEU A 355 6.64 0.25 -17.93
N ASP A 356 6.16 0.44 -19.15
CA ASP A 356 6.97 0.35 -20.37
C ASP A 356 8.12 1.36 -20.37
N GLU A 357 7.84 2.61 -20.03
CA GLU A 357 8.87 3.65 -19.95
C GLU A 357 9.88 3.36 -18.83
N GLY A 358 9.42 2.82 -17.70
CA GLY A 358 10.30 2.32 -16.66
C GLY A 358 11.28 1.26 -17.16
N ARG A 359 10.81 0.33 -17.98
CA ARG A 359 11.68 -0.72 -18.59
C ARG A 359 12.65 -0.18 -19.63
N ARG A 360 12.29 0.92 -20.31
CA ARG A 360 13.15 1.59 -21.32
C ARG A 360 14.27 2.42 -20.70
N PHE A 361 14.20 2.75 -19.42
CA PHE A 361 15.10 3.70 -18.78
C PHE A 361 16.57 3.26 -18.78
N PHE A 362 16.81 1.96 -18.65
CA PHE A 362 18.16 1.36 -18.68
C PHE A 362 18.44 0.56 -19.96
N SER A 363 17.54 0.61 -20.96
CA SER A 363 17.66 -0.16 -22.22
C SER A 363 18.53 0.56 -23.24
#